data_5c34f7dce5eed788adc0741b090de7a0
#
_entry.id   5c34f7dce5eed788adc0741b090de7a0
#
_cell.length_a   1.000
_cell.length_b   1.000
_cell.length_c   1.000
_cell.angle_alpha   90.00
_cell.angle_beta   90.00
_cell.angle_gamma   90.00
#
_symmetry.space_group_name_H-M   'P 1'
#
loop_
_entity.id
_entity.type
_entity.pdbx_description
1 polymer ?
#
loop_
_entity_poly.entity_id
_entity_poly.type
_entity_poly.pdbx_seq_one_letter_code
_entity_poly.pdbx_strand_id
1 'polypeptide(L)'
;MSSHAALVIKDLKKVYKNGTEALKGVSLTVPAGDFYALLGPNGAGKTTIIGISTGLVTKSSGSVEVFGYDIDKDPEMAKAQIGLVGQEINFNPFEKPFDIVVNQGGYYGIPRSIAMPRAEQLLKDLGLEDKMHGKAMELSGGMKRRLMIARALVHKPRFLVLDEPTAGVDVELRRGMWDYLKKLTSEGLTILLTTHYLEEAEQLAKHVAIIRKGEIVANGTMSDILALHDEKFHQG
;
A
#
# COMPACT_ATOMS: atom_id res chain seq x y z
N MET A 1 -6.61 -26.46 1.54
CA MET A 1 -5.71 -25.55 2.26
C MET A 1 -6.36 -24.19 2.20
N SER A 2 -6.84 -23.66 3.32
CA SER A 2 -7.45 -22.32 3.39
C SER A 2 -6.37 -21.30 3.02
N SER A 3 -6.46 -20.66 1.85
CA SER A 3 -5.60 -19.54 1.50
C SER A 3 -5.93 -18.43 2.50
N HIS A 4 -5.03 -18.17 3.45
CA HIS A 4 -5.23 -17.08 4.38
C HIS A 4 -5.24 -15.77 3.59
N ALA A 5 -6.37 -15.05 3.63
CA ALA A 5 -6.48 -13.73 3.05
C ALA A 5 -5.66 -12.73 3.89
N ALA A 6 -4.97 -11.82 3.22
CA ALA A 6 -4.27 -10.72 3.89
C ALA A 6 -5.24 -9.60 4.27
N LEU A 7 -6.23 -9.33 3.42
CA LEU A 7 -7.28 -8.34 3.67
C LEU A 7 -8.63 -8.93 3.26
N VAL A 8 -9.62 -8.82 4.13
CA VAL A 8 -11.02 -9.17 3.84
C VAL A 8 -11.90 -7.98 4.19
N ILE A 9 -12.61 -7.48 3.20
CA ILE A 9 -13.56 -6.38 3.33
C ILE A 9 -14.94 -6.91 2.97
N LYS A 10 -15.96 -6.67 3.81
CA LYS A 10 -17.35 -7.08 3.58
C LYS A 10 -18.30 -5.90 3.77
N ASP A 11 -19.08 -5.59 2.74
CA ASP A 11 -20.13 -4.57 2.74
C ASP A 11 -19.67 -3.22 3.33
N LEU A 12 -18.45 -2.80 3.02
CA LEU A 12 -17.83 -1.61 3.59
C LEU A 12 -18.49 -0.35 3.06
N LYS A 13 -19.04 0.47 3.96
CA LYS A 13 -19.65 1.76 3.64
C LYS A 13 -18.94 2.89 4.37
N LYS A 14 -18.86 4.02 3.69
CA LYS A 14 -18.35 5.26 4.29
C LYS A 14 -19.11 6.46 3.77
N VAL A 15 -19.77 7.16 4.70
CA VAL A 15 -20.36 8.48 4.49
C VAL A 15 -19.61 9.47 5.38
N TYR A 16 -19.09 10.53 4.79
CA TYR A 16 -18.43 11.62 5.52
C TYR A 16 -19.45 12.61 6.09
N LYS A 17 -19.04 13.41 7.08
CA LYS A 17 -19.90 14.39 7.75
C LYS A 17 -20.54 15.40 6.80
N ASN A 18 -19.91 15.69 5.67
CA ASN A 18 -20.44 16.58 4.62
C ASN A 18 -21.47 15.90 3.69
N GLY A 19 -21.89 14.67 3.99
CA GLY A 19 -22.84 13.91 3.19
C GLY A 19 -22.22 13.13 2.01
N THR A 20 -20.92 13.23 1.78
CA THR A 20 -20.25 12.49 0.70
C THR A 20 -20.23 11.00 0.99
N GLU A 21 -20.90 10.19 0.17
CA GLU A 21 -20.87 8.74 0.22
C GLU A 21 -19.66 8.22 -0.58
N ALA A 22 -18.56 7.98 0.13
CA ALA A 22 -17.28 7.57 -0.48
C ALA A 22 -17.22 6.08 -0.80
N LEU A 23 -17.89 5.23 -0.01
CA LEU A 23 -17.99 3.77 -0.23
C LEU A 23 -19.44 3.32 -0.03
N LYS A 24 -19.93 2.47 -0.96
CA LYS A 24 -21.34 2.08 -1.09
C LYS A 24 -21.60 0.58 -0.90
N GLY A 25 -20.81 -0.07 -0.04
CA GLY A 25 -20.92 -1.52 0.17
C GLY A 25 -19.82 -2.29 -0.56
N VAL A 26 -18.57 -1.82 -0.44
CA VAL A 26 -17.41 -2.48 -1.05
C VAL A 26 -17.13 -3.80 -0.36
N SER A 27 -17.00 -4.87 -1.17
CA SER A 27 -16.50 -6.17 -0.73
C SER A 27 -15.28 -6.55 -1.56
N LEU A 28 -14.18 -6.92 -0.89
CA LEU A 28 -12.89 -7.20 -1.50
C LEU A 28 -12.11 -8.19 -0.66
N THR A 29 -11.42 -9.12 -1.32
CA THR A 29 -10.49 -10.05 -0.65
C THR A 29 -9.14 -10.00 -1.36
N VAL A 30 -8.09 -9.73 -0.59
CA VAL A 30 -6.69 -9.77 -1.06
C VAL A 30 -6.05 -11.04 -0.54
N PRO A 31 -5.61 -11.98 -1.41
CA PRO A 31 -4.91 -13.19 -1.00
C PRO A 31 -3.56 -12.87 -0.34
N ALA A 32 -3.13 -13.69 0.64
CA ALA A 32 -1.81 -13.55 1.23
C ALA A 32 -0.71 -13.92 0.21
N GLY A 33 0.40 -13.16 0.22
CA GLY A 33 1.52 -13.34 -0.70
C GLY A 33 1.24 -12.85 -2.13
N ASP A 34 0.15 -12.11 -2.34
CA ASP A 34 -0.22 -11.58 -3.64
C ASP A 34 0.24 -10.13 -3.84
N PHE A 35 0.49 -9.77 -5.10
CA PHE A 35 0.56 -8.38 -5.52
C PHE A 35 -0.80 -8.00 -6.11
N TYR A 36 -1.55 -7.22 -5.37
CA TYR A 36 -2.92 -6.84 -5.69
C TYR A 36 -3.02 -5.36 -6.05
N ALA A 37 -3.69 -5.00 -7.13
CA ALA A 37 -3.94 -3.62 -7.50
C ALA A 37 -5.40 -3.21 -7.25
N LEU A 38 -5.60 -2.03 -6.69
CA LEU A 38 -6.89 -1.34 -6.62
C LEU A 38 -6.84 -0.17 -7.60
N LEU A 39 -7.40 -0.38 -8.78
CA LEU A 39 -7.39 0.55 -9.92
C LEU A 39 -8.64 1.41 -9.91
N GLY A 40 -8.50 2.70 -10.13
CA GLY A 40 -9.65 3.60 -10.30
C GLY A 40 -9.27 5.07 -10.35
N PRO A 41 -10.16 5.94 -10.85
CA PRO A 41 -9.90 7.38 -10.93
C PRO A 41 -9.78 8.04 -9.55
N ASN A 42 -9.29 9.27 -9.54
CA ASN A 42 -9.26 10.09 -8.33
C ASN A 42 -10.68 10.28 -7.79
N GLY A 43 -10.83 10.19 -6.47
CA GLY A 43 -12.14 10.27 -5.82
C GLY A 43 -12.99 9.00 -5.91
N ALA A 44 -12.49 7.89 -6.49
CA ALA A 44 -13.26 6.64 -6.58
C ALA A 44 -13.47 5.93 -5.23
N GLY A 45 -12.70 6.28 -4.18
CA GLY A 45 -12.76 5.65 -2.86
C GLY A 45 -11.50 4.87 -2.44
N LYS A 46 -10.45 4.81 -3.28
CA LYS A 46 -9.21 4.07 -3.01
C LYS A 46 -8.57 4.43 -1.67
N THR A 47 -8.23 5.71 -1.47
CA THR A 47 -7.63 6.23 -0.22
C THR A 47 -8.55 6.05 0.99
N THR A 48 -9.89 6.06 0.78
CA THR A 48 -10.84 5.77 1.85
C THR A 48 -10.76 4.31 2.30
N ILE A 49 -10.66 3.35 1.36
CA ILE A 49 -10.46 1.92 1.67
C ILE A 49 -9.16 1.74 2.46
N ILE A 50 -8.06 2.32 1.97
CA ILE A 50 -6.77 2.28 2.67
C ILE A 50 -6.89 2.88 4.06
N GLY A 51 -7.45 4.08 4.18
CA GLY A 51 -7.60 4.79 5.45
C GLY A 51 -8.40 3.99 6.49
N ILE A 52 -9.44 3.28 6.07
CA ILE A 52 -10.21 2.41 6.95
C ILE A 52 -9.40 1.18 7.34
N SER A 53 -8.78 0.50 6.37
CA SER A 53 -8.00 -0.73 6.62
C SER A 53 -6.80 -0.50 7.53
N THR A 54 -6.24 0.72 7.54
CA THR A 54 -5.11 1.13 8.38
C THR A 54 -5.54 1.81 9.70
N GLY A 55 -6.85 1.99 9.92
CA GLY A 55 -7.40 2.63 11.11
C GLY A 55 -7.23 4.15 11.16
N LEU A 56 -6.91 4.80 10.03
CA LEU A 56 -6.85 6.27 9.91
C LEU A 56 -8.22 6.91 9.69
N VAL A 57 -9.17 6.14 9.16
CA VAL A 57 -10.54 6.58 8.86
C VAL A 57 -11.52 5.60 9.51
N THR A 58 -12.50 6.12 10.23
CA THR A 58 -13.59 5.29 10.79
C THR A 58 -14.62 4.98 9.71
N LYS A 59 -14.96 3.70 9.54
CA LYS A 59 -16.04 3.26 8.63
C LYS A 59 -17.41 3.67 9.13
N SER A 60 -18.41 3.69 8.25
CA SER A 60 -19.82 3.88 8.62
C SER A 60 -20.50 2.54 8.94
N SER A 61 -20.21 1.49 8.16
CA SER A 61 -20.68 0.11 8.39
C SER A 61 -19.83 -0.89 7.62
N GLY A 62 -20.13 -2.19 7.77
CA GLY A 62 -19.36 -3.28 7.18
C GLY A 62 -18.24 -3.77 8.10
N SER A 63 -17.43 -4.71 7.63
CA SER A 63 -16.30 -5.26 8.37
C SER A 63 -15.02 -5.27 7.56
N VAL A 64 -13.89 -5.16 8.25
CA VAL A 64 -12.55 -5.27 7.67
C VAL A 64 -11.68 -6.12 8.59
N GLU A 65 -11.02 -7.12 8.01
CA GLU A 65 -10.08 -7.99 8.70
C GLU A 65 -8.72 -7.96 7.98
N VAL A 66 -7.65 -7.88 8.74
CA VAL A 66 -6.27 -7.96 8.23
C VAL A 66 -5.59 -9.18 8.82
N PHE A 67 -5.24 -10.16 8.00
CA PHE A 67 -4.72 -11.45 8.44
C PHE A 67 -5.56 -12.11 9.56
N GLY A 68 -6.90 -11.97 9.48
CA GLY A 68 -7.84 -12.50 10.46
C GLY A 68 -8.07 -11.62 11.70
N TYR A 69 -7.35 -10.50 11.84
CA TYR A 69 -7.59 -9.52 12.91
C TYR A 69 -8.63 -8.50 12.45
N ASP A 70 -9.74 -8.42 13.16
CA ASP A 70 -10.80 -7.42 12.93
C ASP A 70 -10.27 -6.04 13.40
N ILE A 71 -10.35 -5.04 12.51
CA ILE A 71 -9.80 -3.70 12.80
C ILE A 71 -10.49 -2.98 13.95
N ASP A 72 -11.72 -3.37 14.33
CA ASP A 72 -12.46 -2.77 15.43
C ASP A 72 -12.22 -3.50 16.76
N LYS A 73 -12.00 -4.84 16.73
CA LYS A 73 -11.81 -5.66 17.92
C LYS A 73 -10.34 -5.79 18.31
N ASP A 74 -9.48 -5.93 17.30
CA ASP A 74 -8.04 -6.17 17.47
C ASP A 74 -7.20 -5.13 16.70
N PRO A 75 -7.43 -3.81 16.92
CA PRO A 75 -6.85 -2.75 16.07
C PRO A 75 -5.32 -2.72 16.10
N GLU A 76 -4.70 -3.03 17.25
CA GLU A 76 -3.23 -3.04 17.37
C GLU A 76 -2.61 -4.22 16.61
N MET A 77 -3.24 -5.39 16.70
CA MET A 77 -2.79 -6.59 15.99
C MET A 77 -2.96 -6.44 14.47
N ALA A 78 -4.08 -5.86 14.02
CA ALA A 78 -4.31 -5.54 12.62
C ALA A 78 -3.26 -4.55 12.09
N LYS A 79 -3.02 -3.45 12.82
CA LYS A 79 -2.02 -2.42 12.44
C LYS A 79 -0.60 -2.98 12.42
N ALA A 80 -0.25 -3.88 13.32
CA ALA A 80 1.08 -4.51 13.35
C ALA A 80 1.38 -5.34 12.09
N GLN A 81 0.34 -5.81 11.38
CA GLN A 81 0.51 -6.53 10.12
C GLN A 81 0.80 -5.61 8.94
N ILE A 82 0.55 -4.29 9.05
CA ILE A 82 0.52 -3.36 7.92
C ILE A 82 1.72 -2.42 7.94
N GLY A 83 2.40 -2.31 6.80
CA GLY A 83 3.26 -1.18 6.46
C GLY A 83 2.49 -0.26 5.50
N LEU A 84 2.40 1.02 5.83
CA LEU A 84 1.69 2.00 5.00
C LEU A 84 2.65 3.01 4.38
N VAL A 85 2.53 3.16 3.06
CA VAL A 85 3.15 4.25 2.28
C VAL A 85 2.02 5.11 1.72
N GLY A 86 1.77 6.24 2.35
CA GLY A 86 0.74 7.19 1.90
C GLY A 86 1.16 7.98 0.66
N GLN A 87 0.21 8.66 0.07
CA GLN A 87 0.42 9.48 -1.13
C GLN A 87 1.36 10.68 -0.85
N GLU A 88 1.23 11.33 0.30
CA GLU A 88 2.05 12.47 0.68
C GLU A 88 3.28 12.06 1.47
N ILE A 89 4.37 12.83 1.30
CA ILE A 89 5.59 12.66 2.09
C ILE A 89 5.35 13.27 3.47
N ASN A 90 5.39 12.44 4.51
CA ASN A 90 4.99 12.79 5.87
C ASN A 90 6.04 12.43 6.92
N PHE A 91 7.29 12.84 6.70
CA PHE A 91 8.36 12.77 7.69
C PHE A 91 9.03 14.13 7.89
N ASN A 92 9.74 14.31 9.00
CA ASN A 92 10.47 15.54 9.27
C ASN A 92 11.64 15.69 8.28
N PRO A 93 11.66 16.73 7.43
CA PRO A 93 12.69 16.91 6.41
C PRO A 93 14.09 17.22 6.99
N PHE A 94 14.19 17.63 8.24
CA PHE A 94 15.44 17.95 8.91
C PHE A 94 16.10 16.74 9.60
N GLU A 95 15.37 15.63 9.74
CA GLU A 95 15.91 14.38 10.28
C GLU A 95 16.74 13.63 9.24
N LYS A 96 17.58 12.71 9.72
CA LYS A 96 18.34 11.81 8.86
C LYS A 96 17.45 10.65 8.40
N PRO A 97 17.55 10.21 7.14
CA PRO A 97 16.84 9.00 6.66
C PRO A 97 16.99 7.80 7.59
N PHE A 98 18.20 7.56 8.09
CA PHE A 98 18.46 6.50 9.05
C PHE A 98 17.64 6.63 10.34
N ASP A 99 17.61 7.81 10.95
CA ASP A 99 16.88 8.04 12.19
C ASP A 99 15.36 7.95 11.98
N ILE A 100 14.85 8.43 10.84
CA ILE A 100 13.43 8.31 10.47
C ILE A 100 13.00 6.84 10.48
N VAL A 101 13.79 5.95 9.87
CA VAL A 101 13.47 4.51 9.79
C VAL A 101 13.61 3.85 11.16
N VAL A 102 14.68 4.14 11.90
CA VAL A 102 14.92 3.59 13.26
C VAL A 102 13.80 4.01 14.22
N ASN A 103 13.41 5.28 14.22
CA ASN A 103 12.36 5.82 15.08
C ASN A 103 11.00 5.18 14.76
N GLN A 104 10.72 4.92 13.48
CA GLN A 104 9.52 4.18 13.07
C GLN A 104 9.47 2.78 13.71
N GLY A 105 10.60 2.07 13.77
CA GLY A 105 10.68 0.77 14.48
C GLY A 105 10.28 0.90 15.95
N GLY A 106 10.67 2.00 16.60
CA GLY A 106 10.30 2.29 17.98
C GLY A 106 8.79 2.42 18.21
N TYR A 107 8.03 2.99 17.27
CA TYR A 107 6.55 3.06 17.35
C TYR A 107 5.89 1.68 17.33
N TYR A 108 6.55 0.67 16.78
CA TYR A 108 6.12 -0.72 16.80
C TYR A 108 6.77 -1.54 17.92
N GLY A 109 7.38 -0.89 18.92
CA GLY A 109 8.01 -1.55 20.05
C GLY A 109 9.31 -2.30 19.75
N ILE A 110 9.93 -2.04 18.59
CA ILE A 110 11.18 -2.71 18.21
C ILE A 110 12.35 -2.03 18.93
N PRO A 111 13.17 -2.78 19.70
CA PRO A 111 14.36 -2.24 20.33
C PRO A 111 15.31 -1.61 19.31
N ARG A 112 15.94 -0.49 19.69
CA ARG A 112 16.86 0.24 18.81
C ARG A 112 17.99 -0.63 18.29
N SER A 113 18.50 -1.55 19.09
CA SER A 113 19.52 -2.53 18.70
C SER A 113 19.12 -3.46 17.54
N ILE A 114 17.80 -3.66 17.37
CA ILE A 114 17.23 -4.44 16.26
C ILE A 114 16.84 -3.52 15.10
N ALA A 115 16.29 -2.34 15.40
CA ALA A 115 15.83 -1.39 14.38
C ALA A 115 16.99 -0.80 13.57
N MET A 116 18.14 -0.53 14.19
CA MET A 116 19.31 0.06 13.51
C MET A 116 19.85 -0.80 12.36
N PRO A 117 20.22 -2.07 12.55
CA PRO A 117 20.72 -2.90 11.44
C PRO A 117 19.65 -3.14 10.37
N ARG A 118 18.36 -3.20 10.74
CA ARG A 118 17.27 -3.29 9.75
C ARG A 118 17.16 -2.01 8.92
N ALA A 119 17.24 -0.85 9.54
CA ALA A 119 17.18 0.44 8.87
C ALA A 119 18.34 0.60 7.87
N GLU A 120 19.56 0.23 8.30
CA GLU A 120 20.72 0.26 7.43
C GLU A 120 20.54 -0.63 6.20
N GLN A 121 20.11 -1.89 6.40
CA GLN A 121 19.88 -2.82 5.30
C GLN A 121 18.78 -2.33 4.34
N LEU A 122 17.64 -1.86 4.86
CA LEU A 122 16.54 -1.34 4.05
C LEU A 122 16.95 -0.12 3.22
N LEU A 123 17.74 0.77 3.79
CA LEU A 123 18.24 1.95 3.08
C LEU A 123 19.25 1.58 1.99
N LYS A 124 20.09 0.57 2.21
CA LYS A 124 21.00 -0.01 1.20
C LYS A 124 20.20 -0.65 0.06
N ASP A 125 19.25 -1.52 0.40
CA ASP A 125 18.42 -2.24 -0.59
C ASP A 125 17.62 -1.27 -1.48
N LEU A 126 17.28 -0.11 -0.96
CA LEU A 126 16.56 0.95 -1.66
C LEU A 126 17.46 2.02 -2.29
N GLY A 127 18.79 1.79 -2.30
CA GLY A 127 19.75 2.70 -2.93
C GLY A 127 19.85 4.08 -2.27
N LEU A 128 19.75 4.10 -0.94
CA LEU A 128 19.85 5.30 -0.11
C LEU A 128 21.07 5.28 0.83
N GLU A 129 22.02 4.35 0.63
CA GLU A 129 23.20 4.18 1.49
C GLU A 129 23.98 5.46 1.65
N ASP A 130 24.36 6.13 0.54
CA ASP A 130 25.16 7.36 0.54
C ASP A 130 24.43 8.57 1.14
N LYS A 131 23.11 8.49 1.32
CA LYS A 131 22.25 9.56 1.80
C LYS A 131 21.67 9.33 3.19
N MET A 132 21.92 8.16 3.80
CA MET A 132 21.25 7.77 5.03
C MET A 132 21.60 8.65 6.24
N HIS A 133 22.76 9.32 6.23
CA HIS A 133 23.24 10.18 7.33
C HIS A 133 23.15 11.68 7.05
N GLY A 134 22.72 12.08 5.83
CA GLY A 134 22.41 13.46 5.47
C GLY A 134 21.02 13.87 5.96
N LYS A 135 20.53 15.04 5.54
CA LYS A 135 19.17 15.49 5.85
C LYS A 135 18.17 14.94 4.81
N ALA A 136 16.99 14.53 5.25
CA ALA A 136 15.96 14.00 4.36
C ALA A 136 15.43 15.07 3.36
N MET A 137 15.56 16.35 3.66
CA MET A 137 15.23 17.43 2.72
C MET A 137 16.09 17.43 1.45
N GLU A 138 17.32 16.92 1.52
CA GLU A 138 18.26 16.86 0.40
C GLU A 138 17.95 15.72 -0.59
N LEU A 139 17.01 14.84 -0.25
CA LEU A 139 16.58 13.74 -1.11
C LEU A 139 15.71 14.25 -2.25
N SER A 140 15.88 13.67 -3.45
CA SER A 140 14.93 13.84 -4.56
C SER A 140 13.55 13.27 -4.23
N GLY A 141 12.52 13.60 -5.00
CA GLY A 141 11.16 13.07 -4.79
C GLY A 141 11.12 11.54 -4.81
N GLY A 142 11.80 10.90 -5.77
CA GLY A 142 11.92 9.45 -5.84
C GLY A 142 12.69 8.84 -4.66
N MET A 143 13.75 9.49 -4.19
CA MET A 143 14.49 9.06 -3.00
C MET A 143 13.64 9.19 -1.73
N LYS A 144 12.84 10.26 -1.58
CA LYS A 144 11.88 10.41 -0.49
C LYS A 144 10.83 9.31 -0.50
N ARG A 145 10.35 8.91 -1.67
CA ARG A 145 9.40 7.81 -1.82
C ARG A 145 10.02 6.47 -1.38
N ARG A 146 11.26 6.20 -1.78
CA ARG A 146 12.00 5.01 -1.34
C ARG A 146 12.24 5.01 0.19
N LEU A 147 12.51 6.16 0.78
CA LEU A 147 12.61 6.31 2.24
C LEU A 147 11.29 5.98 2.95
N MET A 148 10.13 6.38 2.40
CA MET A 148 8.83 5.99 2.94
C MET A 148 8.61 4.48 2.90
N ILE A 149 9.05 3.79 1.85
CA ILE A 149 9.00 2.33 1.75
C ILE A 149 9.90 1.70 2.82
N ALA A 150 11.16 2.15 2.97
CA ALA A 150 12.05 1.67 4.04
C ALA A 150 11.41 1.81 5.42
N ARG A 151 10.83 2.96 5.70
CA ARG A 151 10.12 3.25 6.95
C ARG A 151 8.94 2.29 7.17
N ALA A 152 8.16 2.01 6.12
CA ALA A 152 7.01 1.11 6.21
C ALA A 152 7.40 -0.36 6.42
N LEU A 153 8.63 -0.75 6.10
CA LEU A 153 9.12 -2.14 6.17
C LEU A 153 9.90 -2.48 7.45
N VAL A 154 10.35 -1.49 8.23
CA VAL A 154 11.27 -1.71 9.36
C VAL A 154 10.74 -2.65 10.43
N HIS A 155 9.43 -2.66 10.66
CA HIS A 155 8.77 -3.56 11.62
C HIS A 155 8.44 -4.93 11.05
N LYS A 156 8.84 -5.22 9.78
CA LYS A 156 8.59 -6.47 9.06
C LYS A 156 7.10 -6.80 8.95
N PRO A 157 6.28 -5.92 8.37
CA PRO A 157 4.87 -6.19 8.18
C PRO A 157 4.68 -7.39 7.24
N ARG A 158 3.52 -8.04 7.33
CA ARG A 158 3.11 -9.08 6.36
C ARG A 158 2.34 -8.50 5.18
N PHE A 159 1.90 -7.25 5.28
CA PHE A 159 1.08 -6.55 4.30
C PHE A 159 1.61 -5.13 4.09
N LEU A 160 2.04 -4.81 2.87
CA LEU A 160 2.46 -3.47 2.47
C LEU A 160 1.35 -2.81 1.65
N VAL A 161 0.90 -1.65 2.09
CA VAL A 161 -0.12 -0.85 1.41
C VAL A 161 0.54 0.39 0.83
N LEU A 162 0.41 0.58 -0.48
CA LEU A 162 1.01 1.67 -1.24
C LEU A 162 -0.09 2.52 -1.88
N ASP A 163 -0.25 3.77 -1.42
CA ASP A 163 -1.23 4.70 -1.99
C ASP A 163 -0.57 5.59 -3.04
N GLU A 164 -0.80 5.27 -4.32
CA GLU A 164 -0.24 5.95 -5.50
C GLU A 164 1.28 6.20 -5.41
N PRO A 165 2.10 5.15 -5.21
CA PRO A 165 3.51 5.31 -4.84
C PRO A 165 4.38 5.92 -5.93
N THR A 166 3.95 5.89 -7.19
CA THR A 166 4.72 6.38 -8.35
C THR A 166 4.22 7.71 -8.89
N ALA A 167 3.22 8.31 -8.27
CA ALA A 167 2.71 9.61 -8.68
C ALA A 167 3.84 10.66 -8.65
N GLY A 168 4.11 11.30 -9.80
CA GLY A 168 5.17 12.31 -9.92
C GLY A 168 6.62 11.78 -9.90
N VAL A 169 6.82 10.46 -10.07
CA VAL A 169 8.14 9.83 -10.14
C VAL A 169 8.53 9.59 -11.61
N ASP A 170 9.79 9.85 -11.95
CA ASP A 170 10.34 9.61 -13.30
C ASP A 170 10.30 8.12 -13.69
N VAL A 171 10.19 7.84 -14.99
CA VAL A 171 10.02 6.48 -15.53
C VAL A 171 11.15 5.52 -15.11
N GLU A 172 12.41 5.97 -15.14
CA GLU A 172 13.54 5.13 -14.72
C GLU A 172 13.51 4.79 -13.23
N LEU A 173 13.17 5.77 -12.40
CA LEU A 173 13.06 5.58 -10.94
C LEU A 173 11.87 4.69 -10.57
N ARG A 174 10.79 4.69 -11.38
CA ARG A 174 9.65 3.77 -11.21
C ARG A 174 10.08 2.32 -11.40
N ARG A 175 10.83 2.00 -12.45
CA ARG A 175 11.26 0.64 -12.77
C ARG A 175 12.05 0.01 -11.62
N GLY A 176 13.06 0.70 -11.10
CA GLY A 176 13.83 0.19 -9.96
C GLY A 176 12.98 -0.06 -8.70
N MET A 177 11.97 0.78 -8.45
CA MET A 177 11.03 0.58 -7.36
C MET A 177 10.11 -0.62 -7.62
N TRP A 178 9.62 -0.80 -8.85
CA TRP A 178 8.80 -1.93 -9.24
C TRP A 178 9.54 -3.26 -9.07
N ASP A 179 10.81 -3.34 -9.49
CA ASP A 179 11.64 -4.53 -9.34
C ASP A 179 11.83 -4.89 -7.86
N TYR A 180 12.06 -3.89 -7.01
CA TYR A 180 12.15 -4.09 -5.57
C TYR A 180 10.84 -4.62 -4.97
N LEU A 181 9.70 -4.05 -5.34
CA LEU A 181 8.38 -4.50 -4.88
C LEU A 181 8.05 -5.92 -5.34
N LYS A 182 8.36 -6.27 -6.61
CA LYS A 182 8.23 -7.64 -7.13
C LYS A 182 9.08 -8.63 -6.34
N LYS A 183 10.32 -8.27 -6.03
CA LYS A 183 11.20 -9.08 -5.18
C LYS A 183 10.57 -9.34 -3.82
N LEU A 184 10.07 -8.31 -3.14
CA LEU A 184 9.42 -8.46 -1.83
C LEU A 184 8.20 -9.41 -1.90
N THR A 185 7.40 -9.32 -2.96
CA THR A 185 6.26 -10.24 -3.15
C THR A 185 6.74 -11.66 -3.39
N SER A 186 7.80 -11.87 -4.16
CA SER A 186 8.39 -13.21 -4.36
C SER A 186 8.94 -13.82 -3.06
N GLU A 187 9.30 -12.98 -2.08
CA GLU A 187 9.71 -13.37 -0.73
C GLU A 187 8.52 -13.59 0.23
N GLY A 188 7.28 -13.45 -0.26
CA GLY A 188 6.05 -13.74 0.48
C GLY A 188 5.34 -12.53 1.09
N LEU A 189 5.83 -11.30 0.87
CA LEU A 189 5.12 -10.09 1.30
C LEU A 189 3.85 -9.89 0.46
N THR A 190 2.73 -9.65 1.09
CA THR A 190 1.51 -9.22 0.39
C THR A 190 1.58 -7.73 0.10
N ILE A 191 1.24 -7.30 -1.11
CA ILE A 191 1.22 -5.88 -1.48
C ILE A 191 -0.16 -5.49 -2.02
N LEU A 192 -0.73 -4.41 -1.50
CA LEU A 192 -1.87 -3.71 -2.08
C LEU A 192 -1.40 -2.37 -2.61
N LEU A 193 -1.51 -2.20 -3.93
CA LEU A 193 -1.20 -0.96 -4.63
C LEU A 193 -2.48 -0.26 -5.04
N THR A 194 -2.64 1.02 -4.71
CA THR A 194 -3.64 1.85 -5.41
C THR A 194 -2.99 2.63 -6.52
N THR A 195 -3.66 2.70 -7.65
CA THR A 195 -3.21 3.46 -8.80
C THR A 195 -4.38 3.88 -9.69
N HIS A 196 -4.17 4.89 -10.50
CA HIS A 196 -5.07 5.26 -11.60
C HIS A 196 -4.43 4.96 -12.97
N TYR A 197 -3.22 4.38 -13.00
CA TYR A 197 -2.51 3.97 -14.20
C TYR A 197 -2.65 2.47 -14.42
N LEU A 198 -3.27 2.07 -15.54
CA LEU A 198 -3.43 0.66 -15.90
C LEU A 198 -2.06 -0.01 -16.12
N GLU A 199 -1.12 0.69 -16.78
CA GLU A 199 0.24 0.18 -17.02
C GLU A 199 0.95 -0.25 -15.73
N GLU A 200 0.80 0.52 -14.65
CA GLU A 200 1.41 0.17 -13.36
C GLU A 200 0.79 -1.11 -12.77
N ALA A 201 -0.54 -1.23 -12.85
CA ALA A 201 -1.23 -2.43 -12.42
C ALA A 201 -0.82 -3.66 -13.26
N GLU A 202 -0.72 -3.52 -14.58
CA GLU A 202 -0.28 -4.60 -15.51
C GLU A 202 1.13 -5.08 -15.20
N GLN A 203 2.04 -4.14 -14.91
CA GLN A 203 3.44 -4.49 -14.65
C GLN A 203 3.66 -5.19 -13.31
N LEU A 204 2.79 -4.97 -12.33
CA LEU A 204 3.04 -5.36 -10.93
C LEU A 204 2.06 -6.39 -10.41
N ALA A 205 0.77 -6.26 -10.73
CA ALA A 205 -0.27 -6.97 -10.03
C ALA A 205 -0.64 -8.29 -10.72
N LYS A 206 -0.85 -9.33 -9.90
CA LYS A 206 -1.43 -10.59 -10.33
C LYS A 206 -2.95 -10.52 -10.37
N HIS A 207 -3.55 -9.84 -9.38
CA HIS A 207 -4.98 -9.59 -9.29
C HIS A 207 -5.26 -8.09 -9.22
N VAL A 208 -6.42 -7.71 -9.72
CA VAL A 208 -6.85 -6.31 -9.74
C VAL A 208 -8.33 -6.19 -9.46
N ALA A 209 -8.70 -5.21 -8.64
CA ALA A 209 -10.07 -4.73 -8.53
C ALA A 209 -10.17 -3.32 -9.12
N ILE A 210 -11.23 -3.08 -9.87
CA ILE A 210 -11.55 -1.75 -10.40
C ILE A 210 -12.63 -1.13 -9.54
N ILE A 211 -12.32 0.03 -8.96
CA ILE A 211 -13.26 0.81 -8.16
C ILE A 211 -13.72 2.05 -8.92
N ARG A 212 -15.02 2.32 -8.92
CA ARG A 212 -15.61 3.51 -9.51
C ARG A 212 -16.76 4.02 -8.65
N LYS A 213 -16.75 5.30 -8.27
CA LYS A 213 -17.81 5.96 -7.49
C LYS A 213 -18.19 5.20 -6.20
N GLY A 214 -17.21 4.64 -5.51
CA GLY A 214 -17.41 3.94 -4.24
C GLY A 214 -17.87 2.48 -4.35
N GLU A 215 -17.84 1.88 -5.55
CA GLU A 215 -18.26 0.49 -5.81
C GLU A 215 -17.17 -0.27 -6.58
N ILE A 216 -16.98 -1.58 -6.28
CA ILE A 216 -16.13 -2.46 -7.08
C ILE A 216 -16.93 -2.86 -8.32
N VAL A 217 -16.43 -2.47 -9.50
CA VAL A 217 -17.10 -2.74 -10.79
C VAL A 217 -16.50 -3.93 -11.53
N ALA A 218 -15.28 -4.35 -11.18
CA ALA A 218 -14.64 -5.56 -11.68
C ALA A 218 -13.60 -6.04 -10.66
N ASN A 219 -13.40 -7.35 -10.58
CA ASN A 219 -12.39 -7.97 -9.71
C ASN A 219 -12.02 -9.34 -10.30
N GLY A 220 -10.73 -9.60 -10.46
CA GLY A 220 -10.22 -10.84 -11.03
C GLY A 220 -8.71 -10.85 -11.21
N THR A 221 -8.21 -11.81 -11.99
CA THR A 221 -6.80 -11.78 -12.41
C THR A 221 -6.56 -10.62 -13.39
N MET A 222 -5.32 -10.17 -13.49
CA MET A 222 -4.97 -9.14 -14.48
C MET A 222 -5.34 -9.58 -15.90
N SER A 223 -5.12 -10.84 -16.24
CA SER A 223 -5.48 -11.43 -17.55
C SER A 223 -6.98 -11.33 -17.84
N ASP A 224 -7.83 -11.63 -16.83
CA ASP A 224 -9.30 -11.57 -17.00
C ASP A 224 -9.75 -10.13 -17.25
N ILE A 225 -9.15 -9.17 -16.54
CA ILE A 225 -9.51 -7.75 -16.68
C ILE A 225 -9.06 -7.18 -18.01
N LEU A 226 -7.89 -7.56 -18.50
CA LEU A 226 -7.41 -7.14 -19.83
C LEU A 226 -8.29 -7.72 -20.95
N ALA A 227 -8.70 -8.99 -20.86
CA ALA A 227 -9.63 -9.59 -21.83
C ALA A 227 -10.98 -8.85 -21.88
N LEU A 228 -11.53 -8.44 -20.72
CA LEU A 228 -12.75 -7.63 -20.66
C LEU A 228 -12.58 -6.22 -21.27
N HIS A 229 -11.38 -5.67 -21.22
CA HIS A 229 -11.06 -4.38 -21.83
C HIS A 229 -11.05 -4.50 -23.35
N ASP A 230 -10.37 -5.51 -23.89
CA ASP A 230 -10.23 -5.74 -25.35
C ASP A 230 -11.57 -6.05 -26.02
N GLU A 231 -12.44 -6.85 -25.38
CA GLU A 231 -13.78 -7.13 -25.90
C GLU A 231 -14.64 -5.87 -26.07
N LYS A 232 -14.52 -4.91 -25.16
CA LYS A 232 -15.27 -3.64 -25.24
C LYS A 232 -14.74 -2.68 -26.32
N PHE A 233 -13.47 -2.77 -26.69
CA PHE A 233 -12.88 -1.94 -27.76
C PHE A 233 -13.09 -2.51 -29.17
N HIS A 234 -13.40 -3.82 -29.32
CA HIS A 234 -13.70 -4.43 -30.62
C HIS A 234 -15.20 -4.43 -30.98
N GLN A 235 -16.07 -3.91 -30.11
CA GLN A 235 -17.53 -3.78 -30.32
C GLN A 235 -18.00 -2.33 -30.54
N GLY A 236 -17.08 -1.35 -30.73
CA GLY A 236 -17.40 0.07 -30.95
C GLY A 236 -17.07 0.58 -32.33
#